data_f4c02cabee62e9aadcbab8efd61ddc36
#
_entry.id   f4c02cabee62e9aadcbab8efd61ddc36
#
_cell.length_a   1.000
_cell.length_b   1.000
_cell.length_c   1.000
_cell.angle_alpha   90.00
_cell.angle_beta   90.00
_cell.angle_gamma   90.00
#
_symmetry.space_group_name_H-M   'P 1'
#
loop_
_entity.id
_entity.type
_entity.pdbx_description
1 polymer ?
#
loop_
_entity_poly.entity_id
_entity_poly.type
_entity_poly.pdbx_seq_one_letter_code
_entity_poly.pdbx_strand_id
1 'polypeptide(L)'
;TMILTGIFRVRFLLLLFKVAFCFPVMEGEESLSGFLESTSTLSDDSITTAFINELKSLSSRNMSSCDQCITRLAIGKSLALVRPDLVPKVFTTWCLDTGHWSNATCISTFSRNTVEASYTGTNFADMLSLMDPFDYDGQLYCYYKESKLCEKPKTPNITLSDMWPPKQKKHFLAPEPSGNDTFNVLHISDFHLQLDYVIGSEANCTTSMCCTPHSRNKNTSSSAKGYKEIWNSFYESSYAENGTFIRGPYIDVFQNSSIWMPAPTWGHYRCDPPEILINSSLDSIVEYSKEKSLEFEFAIFTGDLVDNDELKYTNYEMTVQSEEVVYRDIKAKLDRLPVYCVMGNHDTFPYGELAQENHGFSNYFSWNAELMADLWEDYQWLDTKASQYARKHYTGFSIETKLGLKIISLNSNVWYRKNHYAFWNASQPDTFGQFEFLINELVESEAKDQRVWIITHIPFATDALPLPSKLYAEIVERFSPYTIAGIFFGHTHLDQFEILYAGSGSEAKTIENVLNVGWISQAVTPWVENNPSWRYYTVDKKTFSVMDSFNFYTNLNETFSNNGLEPVWKFEYSAREAYNITWPETSPLNGTYWHKVAEKVKTSVEYRQLYQNY
;
A
#
# COMPACT_ATOMS: atom_id res chain seq x y z
N THR A 1 3.15 -56.06 -7.29
CA THR A 1 2.51 -55.63 -8.56
C THR A 1 1.87 -54.24 -8.42
N MET A 2 1.29 -53.88 -7.28
CA MET A 2 0.64 -52.56 -7.09
C MET A 2 1.67 -51.39 -6.95
N ILE A 3 2.84 -51.64 -6.38
CA ILE A 3 3.90 -50.60 -6.22
C ILE A 3 4.54 -50.24 -7.56
N LEU A 4 4.71 -51.21 -8.46
CA LEU A 4 5.27 -50.95 -9.79
C LEU A 4 4.33 -50.16 -10.70
N THR A 5 3.01 -50.29 -10.57
CA THR A 5 2.04 -49.50 -11.35
C THR A 5 1.98 -48.03 -10.93
N GLY A 6 2.16 -47.73 -9.63
CA GLY A 6 2.23 -46.35 -9.13
C GLY A 6 3.46 -45.62 -9.63
N ILE A 7 4.64 -46.26 -9.59
CA ILE A 7 5.91 -45.66 -10.08
C ILE A 7 5.89 -45.45 -11.60
N PHE A 8 5.23 -46.34 -12.33
CA PHE A 8 5.10 -46.19 -13.80
C PHE A 8 4.15 -45.04 -14.15
N ARG A 9 3.07 -44.83 -13.41
CA ARG A 9 2.15 -43.69 -13.61
C ARG A 9 2.76 -42.36 -13.24
N VAL A 10 3.52 -42.26 -12.15
CA VAL A 10 4.26 -41.02 -11.77
C VAL A 10 5.37 -40.71 -12.79
N ARG A 11 6.09 -41.71 -13.30
CA ARG A 11 7.06 -41.53 -14.39
C ARG A 11 6.39 -41.13 -15.70
N PHE A 12 5.19 -41.58 -16.00
CA PHE A 12 4.41 -41.18 -17.16
C PHE A 12 3.90 -39.76 -17.03
N LEU A 13 3.44 -39.34 -15.84
CA LEU A 13 3.15 -37.93 -15.54
C LEU A 13 4.38 -37.03 -15.74
N LEU A 14 5.54 -37.43 -15.24
CA LEU A 14 6.80 -36.71 -15.41
C LEU A 14 7.30 -36.74 -16.88
N LEU A 15 6.95 -37.75 -17.67
CA LEU A 15 7.24 -37.80 -19.09
C LEU A 15 6.35 -36.84 -19.90
N LEU A 16 5.07 -36.71 -19.54
CA LEU A 16 4.14 -35.71 -20.10
C LEU A 16 4.59 -34.28 -19.76
N PHE A 17 5.11 -34.07 -18.56
CA PHE A 17 5.79 -32.80 -18.19
C PHE A 17 6.98 -32.51 -19.10
N LYS A 18 7.84 -33.49 -19.39
CA LYS A 18 8.98 -33.31 -20.31
C LYS A 18 8.56 -33.03 -21.75
N VAL A 19 7.44 -33.58 -22.19
CA VAL A 19 6.91 -33.36 -23.54
C VAL A 19 6.24 -31.99 -23.63
N ALA A 20 5.52 -31.54 -22.61
CA ALA A 20 4.92 -30.20 -22.57
C ALA A 20 5.95 -29.05 -22.54
N PHE A 21 7.15 -29.31 -22.02
CA PHE A 21 8.26 -28.33 -22.01
C PHE A 21 9.10 -28.26 -23.29
N CYS A 22 8.92 -29.18 -24.25
CA CYS A 22 9.71 -29.24 -25.49
C CYS A 22 8.98 -28.70 -26.74
N PHE A 23 7.72 -28.27 -26.63
CA PHE A 23 6.96 -27.75 -27.77
C PHE A 23 6.32 -26.39 -27.44
N PRO A 24 6.37 -25.42 -28.38
CA PRO A 24 5.59 -24.20 -28.25
C PRO A 24 4.10 -24.55 -28.37
N VAL A 25 3.33 -24.08 -27.38
CA VAL A 25 1.87 -24.02 -27.36
C VAL A 25 1.16 -25.12 -28.17
N MET A 26 0.80 -26.20 -27.51
CA MET A 26 -0.26 -27.07 -28.05
C MET A 26 -1.62 -26.47 -27.67
N GLU A 27 -2.25 -25.80 -28.62
CA GLU A 27 -3.68 -25.53 -28.61
C GLU A 27 -4.44 -26.87 -28.57
N GLY A 28 -5.18 -27.12 -27.49
CA GLY A 28 -6.09 -28.25 -27.47
C GLY A 28 -6.65 -28.60 -26.09
N GLU A 29 -7.96 -28.40 -25.92
CA GLU A 29 -8.75 -28.87 -24.77
C GLU A 29 -8.60 -30.40 -24.52
N GLU A 30 -8.24 -31.17 -25.51
CA GLU A 30 -8.07 -32.64 -25.39
C GLU A 30 -6.85 -33.08 -24.57
N SER A 31 -5.78 -32.28 -24.50
CA SER A 31 -4.59 -32.62 -23.68
C SER A 31 -4.81 -32.37 -22.19
N LEU A 32 -5.63 -31.37 -21.86
CA LEU A 32 -6.00 -31.05 -20.49
C LEU A 32 -6.98 -32.06 -19.90
N SER A 33 -7.96 -32.54 -20.69
CA SER A 33 -8.93 -33.54 -20.25
C SER A 33 -8.26 -34.90 -19.95
N GLY A 34 -7.33 -35.34 -20.77
CA GLY A 34 -6.53 -36.55 -20.53
C GLY A 34 -5.63 -36.47 -19.28
N PHE A 35 -5.10 -35.29 -18.98
CA PHE A 35 -4.34 -35.03 -17.75
C PHE A 35 -5.26 -35.01 -16.54
N LEU A 36 -6.44 -34.41 -16.61
CA LEU A 36 -7.45 -34.37 -15.53
C LEU A 36 -7.94 -35.78 -15.20
N GLU A 37 -8.21 -36.64 -16.19
CA GLU A 37 -8.59 -38.04 -15.96
C GLU A 37 -7.48 -38.85 -15.28
N SER A 38 -6.19 -38.58 -15.61
CA SER A 38 -5.05 -39.27 -14.99
C SER A 38 -4.79 -38.82 -13.54
N THR A 39 -5.08 -37.57 -13.19
CA THR A 39 -4.91 -37.04 -11.82
C THR A 39 -6.03 -37.41 -10.89
N SER A 40 -7.26 -37.64 -11.40
CA SER A 40 -8.42 -38.01 -10.59
C SER A 40 -8.27 -39.36 -9.84
N THR A 41 -7.27 -40.16 -10.22
CA THR A 41 -6.99 -41.48 -9.60
C THR A 41 -5.83 -41.43 -8.61
N LEU A 42 -5.10 -40.30 -8.47
CA LEU A 42 -3.98 -40.14 -7.56
C LEU A 42 -4.43 -39.49 -6.25
N SER A 43 -3.83 -39.91 -5.13
CA SER A 43 -4.06 -39.23 -3.86
C SER A 43 -3.39 -37.86 -3.82
N ASP A 44 -3.94 -36.91 -3.05
CA ASP A 44 -3.37 -35.58 -2.84
C ASP A 44 -1.91 -35.62 -2.38
N ASP A 45 -1.57 -36.56 -1.50
CA ASP A 45 -0.18 -36.75 -1.03
C ASP A 45 0.76 -37.20 -2.15
N SER A 46 0.29 -38.03 -3.07
CA SER A 46 1.07 -38.46 -4.23
C SER A 46 1.33 -37.29 -5.19
N ILE A 47 0.32 -36.48 -5.47
CA ILE A 47 0.43 -35.28 -6.30
C ILE A 47 1.37 -34.28 -5.64
N THR A 48 1.12 -33.94 -4.36
CA THR A 48 1.92 -33.01 -3.59
C THR A 48 3.41 -33.41 -3.59
N THR A 49 3.68 -34.69 -3.27
CA THR A 49 5.07 -35.20 -3.23
C THR A 49 5.76 -35.12 -4.59
N ALA A 50 5.07 -35.43 -5.68
CA ALA A 50 5.61 -35.37 -7.04
C ALA A 50 6.01 -33.93 -7.41
N PHE A 51 5.13 -32.95 -7.15
CA PHE A 51 5.41 -31.54 -7.45
C PHE A 51 6.52 -30.96 -6.58
N ILE A 52 6.57 -31.27 -5.28
CA ILE A 52 7.65 -30.85 -4.38
C ILE A 52 9.00 -31.39 -4.88
N ASN A 53 9.08 -32.68 -5.26
CA ASN A 53 10.30 -33.28 -5.77
C ASN A 53 10.74 -32.65 -7.10
N GLU A 54 9.80 -32.30 -7.98
CA GLU A 54 10.11 -31.63 -9.23
C GLU A 54 10.68 -30.22 -8.97
N LEU A 55 10.06 -29.44 -8.09
CA LEU A 55 10.55 -28.13 -7.66
C LEU A 55 11.96 -28.20 -7.04
N LYS A 56 12.20 -29.17 -6.17
CA LYS A 56 13.53 -29.41 -5.56
C LYS A 56 14.59 -29.79 -6.59
N SER A 57 14.21 -30.53 -7.62
CA SER A 57 15.16 -30.99 -8.65
C SER A 57 15.74 -29.85 -9.48
N LEU A 58 15.10 -28.69 -9.52
CA LEU A 58 15.56 -27.52 -10.30
C LEU A 58 16.94 -27.04 -9.87
N SER A 59 17.25 -27.08 -8.57
CA SER A 59 18.54 -26.64 -8.04
C SER A 59 19.72 -27.51 -8.52
N SER A 60 19.49 -28.76 -8.92
CA SER A 60 20.50 -29.68 -9.45
C SER A 60 20.65 -29.61 -10.97
N ARG A 61 19.81 -28.85 -11.66
CA ARG A 61 19.87 -28.69 -13.12
C ARG A 61 20.83 -27.56 -13.49
N ASN A 62 21.49 -27.71 -14.64
CA ASN A 62 22.35 -26.65 -15.19
C ASN A 62 21.46 -25.54 -15.81
N MET A 63 20.88 -24.70 -14.97
CA MET A 63 19.97 -23.61 -15.33
C MET A 63 20.40 -22.33 -14.62
N SER A 64 20.19 -21.17 -15.25
CA SER A 64 20.34 -19.88 -14.58
C SER A 64 19.32 -19.72 -13.45
N SER A 65 19.57 -18.82 -12.48
CA SER A 65 18.61 -18.52 -11.42
C SER A 65 17.28 -17.99 -11.96
N CYS A 66 17.34 -17.23 -13.05
CA CYS A 66 16.16 -16.74 -13.76
C CYS A 66 15.35 -17.90 -14.37
N ASP A 67 16.01 -18.82 -15.09
CA ASP A 67 15.35 -19.99 -15.69
C ASP A 67 14.73 -20.90 -14.62
N GLN A 68 15.41 -21.05 -13.47
CA GLN A 68 14.86 -21.80 -12.33
C GLN A 68 13.59 -21.15 -11.79
N CYS A 69 13.57 -19.82 -11.65
CA CYS A 69 12.38 -19.07 -11.21
C CYS A 69 11.22 -19.23 -12.21
N ILE A 70 11.45 -18.96 -13.48
CA ILE A 70 10.47 -19.13 -14.57
C ILE A 70 9.90 -20.56 -14.58
N THR A 71 10.78 -21.55 -14.48
CA THR A 71 10.37 -22.97 -14.46
C THR A 71 9.54 -23.32 -13.22
N ARG A 72 9.86 -22.74 -12.05
CA ARG A 72 9.01 -22.88 -10.84
C ARG A 72 7.61 -22.35 -11.07
N LEU A 73 7.50 -21.15 -11.65
CA LEU A 73 6.17 -20.58 -11.97
C LEU A 73 5.40 -21.47 -12.96
N ALA A 74 6.07 -22.00 -13.98
CA ALA A 74 5.44 -22.89 -14.96
C ALA A 74 4.97 -24.23 -14.35
N ILE A 75 5.77 -24.84 -13.45
CA ILE A 75 5.37 -26.00 -12.67
C ILE A 75 4.15 -25.65 -11.79
N GLY A 76 4.21 -24.51 -11.10
CA GLY A 76 3.10 -24.02 -10.29
C GLY A 76 1.84 -23.78 -11.11
N LYS A 77 1.94 -23.17 -12.29
CA LYS A 77 0.81 -22.97 -13.20
C LYS A 77 0.15 -24.29 -13.60
N SER A 78 0.94 -25.31 -13.96
CA SER A 78 0.38 -26.59 -14.33
C SER A 78 -0.38 -27.28 -13.20
N LEU A 79 0.03 -27.07 -11.94
CA LEU A 79 -0.74 -27.51 -10.77
C LEU A 79 -1.97 -26.64 -10.54
N ALA A 80 -1.83 -25.30 -10.64
CA ALA A 80 -2.92 -24.36 -10.42
C ALA A 80 -4.09 -24.55 -11.37
N LEU A 81 -3.84 -24.96 -12.61
CA LEU A 81 -4.88 -25.22 -13.61
C LEU A 81 -5.74 -26.47 -13.30
N VAL A 82 -5.24 -27.41 -12.52
CA VAL A 82 -5.93 -28.68 -12.26
C VAL A 82 -6.26 -28.90 -10.78
N ARG A 83 -5.41 -28.42 -9.87
CA ARG A 83 -5.55 -28.54 -8.42
C ARG A 83 -5.02 -27.29 -7.72
N PRO A 84 -5.65 -26.11 -7.94
CA PRO A 84 -5.26 -24.86 -7.31
C PRO A 84 -5.20 -24.96 -5.77
N ASP A 85 -6.04 -25.79 -5.18
CA ASP A 85 -6.11 -26.07 -3.75
C ASP A 85 -4.83 -26.67 -3.15
N LEU A 86 -4.00 -27.36 -3.97
CA LEU A 86 -2.74 -27.97 -3.55
C LEU A 86 -1.52 -27.05 -3.73
N VAL A 87 -1.62 -25.99 -4.53
CA VAL A 87 -0.50 -25.06 -4.78
C VAL A 87 0.04 -24.48 -3.47
N PRO A 88 -0.77 -23.97 -2.53
CA PRO A 88 -0.25 -23.46 -1.26
C PRO A 88 0.56 -24.50 -0.49
N LYS A 89 0.06 -25.73 -0.35
CA LYS A 89 0.76 -26.83 0.35
C LYS A 89 2.10 -27.17 -0.31
N VAL A 90 2.11 -27.26 -1.64
CA VAL A 90 3.31 -27.61 -2.43
C VAL A 90 4.38 -26.55 -2.27
N PHE A 91 4.04 -25.27 -2.49
CA PHE A 91 5.01 -24.19 -2.46
C PHE A 91 5.49 -23.85 -1.05
N THR A 92 4.61 -23.89 -0.03
CA THR A 92 5.02 -23.74 1.37
C THR A 92 6.02 -24.82 1.76
N THR A 93 5.71 -26.11 1.47
CA THR A 93 6.61 -27.21 1.82
C THR A 93 7.94 -27.14 1.07
N TRP A 94 7.91 -26.87 -0.23
CA TRP A 94 9.12 -26.67 -1.03
C TRP A 94 10.00 -25.56 -0.46
N CYS A 95 9.40 -24.40 -0.16
CA CYS A 95 10.12 -23.22 0.35
C CYS A 95 10.80 -23.51 1.70
N LEU A 96 10.07 -24.13 2.62
CA LEU A 96 10.59 -24.52 3.94
C LEU A 96 11.72 -25.55 3.83
N ASP A 97 11.52 -26.61 3.04
CA ASP A 97 12.46 -27.70 2.89
C ASP A 97 13.76 -27.30 2.19
N THR A 98 13.71 -26.31 1.33
CA THR A 98 14.90 -25.81 0.60
C THR A 98 15.57 -24.61 1.28
N GLY A 99 14.92 -24.02 2.29
CA GLY A 99 15.39 -22.78 2.91
C GLY A 99 15.45 -21.62 1.90
N HIS A 100 14.50 -21.59 0.95
CA HIS A 100 14.47 -20.59 -0.11
C HIS A 100 14.35 -19.17 0.47
N TRP A 101 13.47 -19.02 1.45
CA TRP A 101 13.32 -17.82 2.29
C TRP A 101 13.29 -18.19 3.77
N SER A 102 13.13 -17.20 4.64
CA SER A 102 12.84 -17.46 6.06
C SER A 102 11.54 -18.25 6.22
N ASN A 103 11.43 -19.03 7.28
CA ASN A 103 10.21 -19.81 7.54
C ASN A 103 8.97 -18.90 7.58
N ALA A 104 9.07 -17.71 8.21
CA ALA A 104 7.99 -16.76 8.28
C ALA A 104 7.55 -16.29 6.87
N THR A 105 8.52 -15.93 6.01
CA THR A 105 8.24 -15.52 4.63
C THR A 105 7.65 -16.65 3.79
N CYS A 106 8.17 -17.88 3.91
CA CYS A 106 7.61 -19.03 3.21
C CYS A 106 6.14 -19.26 3.59
N ILE A 107 5.82 -19.17 4.88
CA ILE A 107 4.46 -19.37 5.39
C ILE A 107 3.55 -18.22 4.93
N SER A 108 3.95 -16.98 5.12
CA SER A 108 3.09 -15.82 4.77
C SER A 108 2.80 -15.74 3.27
N THR A 109 3.77 -16.07 2.42
CA THR A 109 3.61 -15.96 0.96
C THR A 109 2.85 -17.14 0.35
N PHE A 110 3.10 -18.36 0.83
CA PHE A 110 2.60 -19.55 0.15
C PHE A 110 1.54 -20.33 0.91
N SER A 111 1.29 -20.07 2.20
CA SER A 111 0.21 -20.77 2.91
C SER A 111 -1.16 -20.29 2.42
N ARG A 112 -2.14 -21.21 2.50
CA ARG A 112 -3.51 -20.94 2.10
C ARG A 112 -4.07 -19.74 2.87
N ASN A 113 -4.81 -18.88 2.17
CA ASN A 113 -5.54 -17.78 2.78
C ASN A 113 -6.57 -18.31 3.78
N THR A 114 -6.66 -17.64 4.93
CA THR A 114 -7.69 -17.88 5.96
C THR A 114 -8.18 -16.53 6.47
N VAL A 115 -9.27 -16.50 7.22
CA VAL A 115 -9.75 -15.27 7.86
C VAL A 115 -8.91 -14.90 9.11
N GLU A 116 -8.13 -15.87 9.63
CA GLU A 116 -7.31 -15.69 10.83
C GLU A 116 -5.90 -15.15 10.55
N ALA A 117 -5.47 -15.16 9.28
CA ALA A 117 -4.14 -14.68 8.91
C ALA A 117 -4.09 -14.20 7.46
N SER A 118 -3.37 -13.12 7.22
CA SER A 118 -3.24 -12.45 5.93
C SER A 118 -2.23 -13.16 5.00
N TYR A 119 -2.36 -14.50 4.86
CA TYR A 119 -1.53 -15.28 3.94
C TYR A 119 -2.00 -15.14 2.50
N THR A 120 -1.09 -15.24 1.54
CA THR A 120 -1.36 -14.95 0.12
C THR A 120 -1.23 -16.15 -0.82
N GLY A 121 -1.09 -17.37 -0.29
CA GLY A 121 -0.86 -18.57 -1.13
C GLY A 121 -2.01 -18.94 -2.06
N THR A 122 -3.26 -18.63 -1.71
CA THR A 122 -4.39 -18.81 -2.62
C THR A 122 -4.31 -17.79 -3.77
N ASN A 123 -4.01 -16.51 -3.48
CA ASN A 123 -3.85 -15.46 -4.48
C ASN A 123 -2.67 -15.78 -5.43
N PHE A 124 -1.59 -16.34 -4.88
CA PHE A 124 -0.49 -16.86 -5.69
C PHE A 124 -0.94 -17.98 -6.63
N ALA A 125 -1.75 -18.92 -6.17
CA ALA A 125 -2.30 -19.99 -7.01
C ALA A 125 -3.21 -19.43 -8.13
N ASP A 126 -4.06 -18.46 -7.81
CA ASP A 126 -4.96 -17.79 -8.75
C ASP A 126 -4.14 -17.05 -9.83
N MET A 127 -3.16 -16.25 -9.42
CA MET A 127 -2.24 -15.57 -10.34
C MET A 127 -1.53 -16.57 -11.26
N LEU A 128 -1.00 -17.68 -10.72
CA LEU A 128 -0.35 -18.72 -11.53
C LEU A 128 -1.28 -19.31 -12.58
N SER A 129 -2.55 -19.49 -12.27
CA SER A 129 -3.52 -20.02 -13.23
C SER A 129 -3.71 -19.10 -14.45
N LEU A 130 -3.51 -17.79 -14.25
CA LEU A 130 -3.75 -16.75 -15.25
C LEU A 130 -2.46 -16.38 -16.03
N MET A 131 -1.37 -16.07 -15.34
CA MET A 131 -0.14 -15.49 -15.92
C MET A 131 0.54 -16.39 -16.95
N ASP A 132 1.32 -15.82 -17.87
CA ASP A 132 2.29 -16.57 -18.70
C ASP A 132 3.69 -16.52 -18.06
N PRO A 133 4.17 -17.64 -17.50
CA PRO A 133 5.50 -17.69 -16.88
C PRO A 133 6.67 -17.41 -17.84
N PHE A 134 6.49 -17.67 -19.13
CA PHE A 134 7.56 -17.58 -20.13
C PHE A 134 7.63 -16.24 -20.85
N ASP A 135 6.68 -15.34 -20.62
CA ASP A 135 6.63 -14.01 -21.19
C ASP A 135 6.98 -12.93 -20.13
N TYR A 136 6.59 -11.71 -20.39
CA TYR A 136 6.83 -10.52 -19.56
C TYR A 136 6.40 -10.72 -18.11
N ASP A 137 5.26 -11.34 -17.88
CA ASP A 137 4.70 -11.57 -16.54
C ASP A 137 5.67 -12.37 -15.64
N GLY A 138 6.17 -13.51 -16.13
CA GLY A 138 7.09 -14.35 -15.37
C GLY A 138 8.43 -13.67 -15.10
N GLN A 139 9.00 -12.97 -16.09
CA GLN A 139 10.25 -12.21 -15.89
C GLN A 139 10.06 -11.09 -14.85
N LEU A 140 8.93 -10.38 -14.92
CA LEU A 140 8.58 -9.30 -13.99
C LEU A 140 8.43 -9.84 -12.57
N TYR A 141 7.71 -10.95 -12.40
CA TYR A 141 7.54 -11.62 -11.11
C TYR A 141 8.89 -12.03 -10.52
N CYS A 142 9.73 -12.73 -11.30
CA CYS A 142 11.05 -13.19 -10.86
C CYS A 142 12.02 -12.04 -10.56
N TYR A 143 11.81 -10.86 -11.12
CA TYR A 143 12.55 -9.66 -10.74
C TYR A 143 12.05 -9.07 -9.41
N TYR A 144 10.74 -8.86 -9.24
CA TYR A 144 10.21 -8.12 -8.09
C TYR A 144 9.94 -8.99 -6.85
N LYS A 145 9.39 -10.17 -7.03
CA LYS A 145 9.00 -11.06 -5.91
C LYS A 145 10.14 -12.00 -5.48
N GLU A 146 11.06 -12.32 -6.38
CA GLU A 146 12.12 -13.32 -6.17
C GLU A 146 13.51 -12.67 -6.05
N SER A 147 13.62 -11.54 -5.39
CA SER A 147 14.91 -10.88 -5.07
C SER A 147 15.82 -10.64 -6.30
N LYS A 148 15.21 -10.28 -7.44
CA LYS A 148 15.92 -9.98 -8.70
C LYS A 148 16.64 -11.20 -9.31
N LEU A 149 16.04 -12.39 -9.23
CA LEU A 149 16.61 -13.58 -9.86
C LEU A 149 16.68 -13.46 -11.40
N CYS A 150 15.77 -12.72 -12.03
CA CYS A 150 15.87 -12.30 -13.42
C CYS A 150 16.35 -10.85 -13.53
N GLU A 151 16.88 -10.46 -14.69
CA GLU A 151 17.05 -9.05 -15.02
C GLU A 151 15.68 -8.37 -15.14
N LYS A 152 15.63 -7.05 -14.83
CA LYS A 152 14.39 -6.28 -14.99
C LYS A 152 13.99 -6.28 -16.47
N PRO A 153 12.80 -6.80 -16.81
CA PRO A 153 12.37 -6.83 -18.19
C PRO A 153 12.17 -5.40 -18.72
N LYS A 154 12.39 -5.21 -20.02
CA LYS A 154 12.17 -3.92 -20.65
C LYS A 154 10.69 -3.58 -20.61
N THR A 155 10.35 -2.42 -20.05
CA THR A 155 8.97 -1.93 -20.02
C THR A 155 8.37 -1.89 -21.41
N PRO A 156 7.15 -2.43 -21.63
CA PRO A 156 6.50 -2.42 -22.93
C PRO A 156 6.35 -1.01 -23.51
N ASN A 157 6.52 -0.89 -24.82
CA ASN A 157 6.36 0.40 -25.49
C ASN A 157 4.90 0.62 -25.89
N ILE A 158 4.05 0.81 -24.88
CA ILE A 158 2.62 1.07 -24.99
C ILE A 158 2.37 2.53 -24.61
N THR A 159 1.37 3.15 -25.21
CA THR A 159 0.91 4.52 -24.94
C THR A 159 -0.61 4.54 -24.80
N LEU A 160 -1.13 5.53 -24.08
CA LEU A 160 -2.57 5.81 -23.94
C LEU A 160 -3.04 6.97 -24.82
N SER A 161 -2.19 7.45 -25.74
CA SER A 161 -2.43 8.66 -26.54
C SER A 161 -3.73 8.67 -27.35
N ASP A 162 -4.28 7.50 -27.66
CA ASP A 162 -5.53 7.36 -28.41
C ASP A 162 -6.79 7.56 -27.53
N MET A 163 -6.61 7.58 -26.19
CA MET A 163 -7.71 7.71 -25.21
C MET A 163 -8.13 9.16 -24.94
N TRP A 164 -7.40 10.16 -25.44
CA TRP A 164 -7.68 11.58 -25.22
C TRP A 164 -7.49 12.44 -26.47
N PRO A 165 -8.18 13.59 -26.57
CA PRO A 165 -7.95 14.53 -27.67
C PRO A 165 -6.59 15.23 -27.56
N PRO A 166 -6.03 15.74 -28.66
CA PRO A 166 -4.77 16.50 -28.64
C PRO A 166 -4.83 17.70 -27.68
N LYS A 167 -3.73 17.95 -26.98
CA LYS A 167 -3.59 19.06 -26.02
C LYS A 167 -3.71 20.41 -26.75
N GLN A 168 -4.62 21.27 -26.30
CA GLN A 168 -4.81 22.60 -26.87
C GLN A 168 -3.72 23.57 -26.42
N LYS A 169 -3.47 24.65 -27.17
CA LYS A 169 -2.43 25.65 -26.84
C LYS A 169 -2.58 26.24 -25.42
N LYS A 170 -3.81 26.54 -24.98
CA LYS A 170 -4.05 27.09 -23.64
C LYS A 170 -3.64 26.13 -22.51
N HIS A 171 -3.70 24.83 -22.76
CA HIS A 171 -3.43 23.80 -21.77
C HIS A 171 -1.92 23.54 -21.52
N PHE A 172 -1.04 24.16 -22.31
CA PHE A 172 0.42 24.12 -22.04
C PHE A 172 0.87 25.13 -20.97
N LEU A 173 -0.01 26.02 -20.56
CA LEU A 173 0.29 27.06 -19.57
C LEU A 173 -0.47 26.78 -18.28
N ALA A 174 0.19 26.96 -17.15
CA ALA A 174 -0.47 26.96 -15.86
C ALA A 174 -1.42 28.17 -15.78
N PRO A 175 -2.63 28.02 -15.22
CA PRO A 175 -3.47 29.17 -14.94
C PRO A 175 -2.80 30.12 -13.95
N GLU A 176 -3.06 31.43 -14.11
CA GLU A 176 -2.53 32.45 -13.22
C GLU A 176 -3.24 32.41 -11.86
N PRO A 177 -2.50 32.38 -10.74
CA PRO A 177 -3.09 32.35 -9.40
C PRO A 177 -3.84 33.64 -9.08
N SER A 178 -4.72 33.57 -8.07
CA SER A 178 -5.47 34.74 -7.58
C SER A 178 -4.57 35.75 -6.85
N GLY A 179 -3.41 35.27 -6.35
CA GLY A 179 -2.47 36.00 -5.52
C GLY A 179 -2.67 35.71 -4.04
N ASN A 180 -3.66 36.30 -3.38
CA ASN A 180 -3.84 36.18 -1.93
C ASN A 180 -5.19 35.59 -1.49
N ASP A 181 -6.05 35.22 -2.42
CA ASP A 181 -7.32 34.57 -2.07
C ASP A 181 -7.12 33.05 -1.96
N THR A 182 -6.99 32.58 -0.72
CA THR A 182 -6.61 31.21 -0.40
C THR A 182 -7.62 30.54 0.53
N PHE A 183 -7.54 29.22 0.63
CA PHE A 183 -8.22 28.38 1.63
C PHE A 183 -7.26 27.31 2.12
N ASN A 184 -7.62 26.58 3.19
CA ASN A 184 -6.76 25.57 3.76
C ASN A 184 -7.33 24.17 3.58
N VAL A 185 -6.44 23.20 3.36
CA VAL A 185 -6.75 21.78 3.22
C VAL A 185 -5.89 20.97 4.17
N LEU A 186 -6.51 20.13 4.98
CA LEU A 186 -5.81 19.20 5.85
C LEU A 186 -5.34 17.98 5.05
N HIS A 187 -4.13 17.49 5.28
CA HIS A 187 -3.63 16.22 4.75
C HIS A 187 -3.12 15.35 5.90
N ILE A 188 -3.78 14.21 6.09
CA ILE A 188 -3.46 13.18 7.07
C ILE A 188 -3.28 11.84 6.34
N SER A 189 -2.43 10.95 6.85
CA SER A 189 -2.08 9.69 6.19
C SER A 189 -1.50 8.68 7.16
N ASP A 190 -1.53 7.41 6.76
CA ASP A 190 -0.75 6.33 7.36
C ASP A 190 -0.92 6.29 8.89
N PHE A 191 -2.17 6.09 9.33
CA PHE A 191 -2.49 6.02 10.76
C PHE A 191 -2.05 4.70 11.37
N HIS A 192 -2.23 3.58 10.66
CA HIS A 192 -1.83 2.24 11.07
C HIS A 192 -2.24 1.91 12.51
N LEU A 193 -3.54 1.97 12.81
CA LEU A 193 -4.03 1.66 14.15
C LEU A 193 -3.60 0.25 14.57
N GLN A 194 -2.74 0.16 15.59
CA GLN A 194 -2.44 -1.10 16.23
C GLN A 194 -3.55 -1.43 17.25
N LEU A 195 -4.57 -2.14 16.76
CA LEU A 195 -5.79 -2.41 17.52
C LEU A 195 -5.51 -3.25 18.77
N ASP A 196 -4.53 -4.15 18.70
CA ASP A 196 -4.08 -5.00 19.80
C ASP A 196 -2.89 -4.43 20.59
N TYR A 197 -2.64 -3.12 20.51
CA TYR A 197 -1.59 -2.47 21.30
C TYR A 197 -1.77 -2.70 22.78
N VAL A 198 -0.75 -3.21 23.45
CA VAL A 198 -0.77 -3.53 24.87
C VAL A 198 0.24 -2.71 25.65
N ILE A 199 -0.24 -1.75 26.43
CA ILE A 199 0.62 -0.98 27.35
C ILE A 199 1.34 -1.94 28.32
N GLY A 200 2.67 -1.82 28.42
CA GLY A 200 3.50 -2.66 29.26
C GLY A 200 3.98 -3.97 28.60
N SER A 201 3.55 -4.30 27.39
CA SER A 201 4.14 -5.38 26.60
C SER A 201 5.55 -5.02 26.10
N GLU A 202 6.23 -5.93 25.42
CA GLU A 202 7.61 -5.70 24.98
C GLU A 202 7.68 -4.74 23.80
N ALA A 203 8.29 -3.58 23.98
CA ALA A 203 8.52 -2.58 22.94
C ALA A 203 9.90 -2.73 22.23
N ASN A 204 10.76 -3.65 22.70
CA ASN A 204 12.02 -4.00 22.01
C ASN A 204 12.04 -5.49 21.66
N CYS A 205 11.11 -5.91 20.84
CA CYS A 205 10.84 -7.30 20.52
C CYS A 205 11.72 -7.86 19.39
N THR A 206 11.54 -9.16 19.11
CA THR A 206 12.21 -9.89 18.02
C THR A 206 11.42 -9.94 16.74
N THR A 207 10.15 -9.58 16.77
CA THR A 207 9.24 -9.48 15.63
C THR A 207 9.40 -8.13 14.94
N SER A 208 8.82 -7.94 13.76
CA SER A 208 8.84 -6.67 13.04
C SER A 208 8.05 -5.60 13.80
N MET A 209 6.87 -5.96 14.32
CA MET A 209 6.02 -5.12 15.14
C MET A 209 6.14 -5.51 16.61
N CYS A 210 6.25 -4.51 17.48
CA CYS A 210 6.29 -4.67 18.93
C CYS A 210 4.99 -4.16 19.59
N CYS A 211 4.96 -4.11 20.91
CA CYS A 211 3.83 -3.62 21.70
C CYS A 211 2.53 -4.45 21.56
N THR A 212 2.63 -5.69 21.09
CA THR A 212 1.51 -6.61 20.90
C THR A 212 1.47 -7.69 21.98
N PRO A 213 0.36 -8.45 22.12
CA PRO A 213 0.28 -9.58 23.05
C PRO A 213 1.30 -10.69 22.80
N HIS A 214 1.84 -10.77 21.58
CA HIS A 214 2.83 -11.78 21.19
C HIS A 214 4.28 -11.25 21.17
N SER A 215 4.49 -9.96 21.45
CA SER A 215 5.81 -9.34 21.50
C SER A 215 6.71 -9.95 22.57
N ARG A 216 7.96 -10.26 22.21
CA ARG A 216 8.95 -10.87 23.12
C ARG A 216 10.31 -10.23 22.97
N ASN A 217 11.04 -10.11 24.09
CA ASN A 217 12.41 -9.60 24.08
C ASN A 217 13.37 -10.56 23.37
N LYS A 218 14.38 -10.01 22.68
CA LYS A 218 15.44 -10.76 22.00
C LYS A 218 16.25 -11.67 22.95
N ASN A 219 16.36 -11.29 24.22
CA ASN A 219 17.18 -11.96 25.22
C ASN A 219 16.39 -12.94 26.10
N THR A 220 15.08 -13.09 25.89
CA THR A 220 14.27 -14.05 26.65
C THR A 220 14.39 -15.45 26.06
N SER A 221 14.45 -16.47 26.93
CA SER A 221 14.47 -17.85 26.48
C SER A 221 13.14 -18.21 25.81
N SER A 222 13.19 -19.17 24.88
CA SER A 222 11.98 -19.69 24.20
C SER A 222 10.96 -20.33 25.16
N SER A 223 11.34 -20.56 26.40
CA SER A 223 10.48 -21.06 27.49
C SER A 223 9.85 -19.96 28.33
N ALA A 224 10.16 -18.69 28.08
CA ALA A 224 9.48 -17.59 28.76
C ALA A 224 8.00 -17.56 28.33
N LYS A 225 7.08 -17.44 29.28
CA LYS A 225 5.64 -17.32 28.99
C LYS A 225 5.43 -16.07 28.15
N GLY A 226 4.74 -16.23 27.02
CA GLY A 226 4.35 -15.11 26.19
C GLY A 226 3.34 -14.23 26.93
N TYR A 227 3.32 -12.95 26.61
CA TYR A 227 2.41 -11.99 27.20
C TYR A 227 0.93 -12.42 27.10
N LYS A 228 0.54 -13.06 26.00
CA LYS A 228 -0.83 -13.61 25.82
C LYS A 228 -1.26 -14.58 26.93
N GLU A 229 -0.33 -15.32 27.53
CA GLU A 229 -0.62 -16.22 28.65
C GLU A 229 -0.79 -15.46 29.97
N ILE A 230 -0.15 -14.30 30.10
CA ILE A 230 -0.29 -13.39 31.24
C ILE A 230 -1.56 -12.54 31.07
N TRP A 231 -1.83 -12.08 29.84
CA TRP A 231 -2.98 -11.26 29.48
C TRP A 231 -4.32 -11.94 29.76
N ASN A 232 -4.50 -13.19 29.33
CA ASN A 232 -5.74 -13.94 29.58
C ASN A 232 -6.09 -14.13 31.06
N SER A 233 -5.17 -13.81 31.97
CA SER A 233 -5.40 -13.92 33.41
C SER A 233 -5.68 -12.58 34.10
N PHE A 234 -5.48 -11.40 33.45
CA PHE A 234 -5.45 -10.12 34.16
C PHE A 234 -6.12 -8.93 33.47
N TYR A 235 -6.54 -9.03 32.19
CA TYR A 235 -7.07 -7.88 31.47
C TYR A 235 -8.46 -8.12 30.89
N GLU A 236 -9.42 -7.35 31.36
CA GLU A 236 -10.56 -6.90 30.59
C GLU A 236 -10.37 -5.39 30.36
N SER A 237 -9.84 -5.01 29.22
CA SER A 237 -9.97 -3.63 28.76
C SER A 237 -11.41 -3.44 28.33
N SER A 238 -12.08 -2.47 28.90
CA SER A 238 -13.45 -2.15 28.55
C SER A 238 -13.53 -0.69 28.10
N TYR A 239 -14.31 -0.46 27.08
CA TYR A 239 -14.81 0.88 26.80
C TYR A 239 -16.09 1.10 27.60
N ALA A 240 -16.21 2.26 28.25
CA ALA A 240 -17.49 2.68 28.84
C ALA A 240 -18.51 2.87 27.71
N GLU A 241 -19.80 2.76 28.02
CA GLU A 241 -20.92 2.99 27.08
C GLU A 241 -20.86 4.35 26.34
N ASN A 242 -20.09 5.30 26.86
CA ASN A 242 -19.85 6.61 26.24
C ASN A 242 -18.56 6.67 25.37
N GLY A 243 -17.93 5.54 25.07
CA GLY A 243 -16.72 5.47 24.25
C GLY A 243 -15.42 5.87 24.97
N THR A 244 -15.45 6.13 26.27
CA THR A 244 -14.25 6.45 27.03
C THR A 244 -13.47 5.18 27.39
N PHE A 245 -12.18 5.14 27.04
CA PHE A 245 -11.29 4.04 27.41
C PHE A 245 -11.13 3.96 28.93
N ILE A 246 -11.53 2.83 29.53
CA ILE A 246 -11.31 2.55 30.95
C ILE A 246 -9.98 1.81 31.07
N ARG A 247 -8.97 2.50 31.64
CA ARG A 247 -7.70 1.90 32.00
C ARG A 247 -7.93 0.68 32.91
N GLY A 248 -7.48 -0.49 32.44
CA GLY A 248 -7.26 -1.63 33.31
C GLY A 248 -6.16 -1.32 34.35
N PRO A 249 -6.08 -2.07 35.44
CA PRO A 249 -5.06 -1.85 36.46
C PRO A 249 -3.67 -2.01 35.85
N TYR A 250 -2.78 -1.07 36.14
CA TYR A 250 -1.37 -1.13 35.80
C TYR A 250 -0.75 -2.38 36.44
N ILE A 251 -0.36 -3.36 35.62
CA ILE A 251 0.37 -4.53 36.09
C ILE A 251 1.82 -4.13 36.17
N ASP A 252 2.43 -4.24 37.35
CA ASP A 252 3.87 -4.15 37.50
C ASP A 252 4.52 -5.41 36.91
N VAL A 253 4.72 -5.38 35.61
CA VAL A 253 5.26 -6.51 34.81
C VAL A 253 6.74 -6.73 35.11
N PHE A 254 7.41 -5.82 35.84
CA PHE A 254 8.81 -5.90 36.19
C PHE A 254 9.17 -7.05 37.14
N GLN A 255 8.20 -7.66 37.77
CA GLN A 255 8.42 -8.83 38.61
C GLN A 255 8.58 -10.14 37.84
N ASN A 256 8.25 -10.18 36.54
CA ASN A 256 8.45 -11.34 35.69
C ASN A 256 9.45 -11.00 34.56
N SER A 257 10.58 -11.63 34.57
CA SER A 257 11.78 -11.43 33.75
C SER A 257 11.63 -11.50 32.20
N SER A 258 10.41 -11.40 31.67
CA SER A 258 10.13 -11.58 30.23
C SER A 258 10.05 -10.28 29.44
N ILE A 259 9.92 -9.12 30.08
CA ILE A 259 9.80 -7.82 29.42
C ILE A 259 11.00 -6.95 29.79
N TRP A 260 11.69 -6.49 28.76
CA TRP A 260 12.86 -5.63 28.91
C TRP A 260 12.49 -4.15 28.81
N MET A 261 11.66 -3.79 27.82
CA MET A 261 11.21 -2.43 27.56
C MET A 261 9.69 -2.42 27.48
N PRO A 262 9.02 -1.99 28.57
CA PRO A 262 7.55 -1.95 28.57
C PRO A 262 7.02 -0.89 27.60
N ALA A 263 6.02 -1.26 26.82
CA ALA A 263 5.35 -0.38 25.88
C ALA A 263 4.69 0.80 26.61
N PRO A 264 4.99 2.06 26.23
CA PRO A 264 4.42 3.24 26.87
C PRO A 264 2.97 3.47 26.44
N THR A 265 2.27 4.36 27.15
CA THR A 265 0.85 4.67 26.92
C THR A 265 0.60 5.29 25.53
N TRP A 266 1.51 6.13 25.07
CA TRP A 266 1.35 6.96 23.87
C TRP A 266 2.05 6.39 22.62
N GLY A 267 2.36 5.09 22.59
CA GLY A 267 3.07 4.47 21.48
C GLY A 267 4.59 4.48 21.62
N HIS A 268 5.26 3.80 20.71
CA HIS A 268 6.71 3.66 20.69
C HIS A 268 7.19 3.54 19.25
N TYR A 269 8.43 3.98 18.93
CA TYR A 269 9.00 4.00 17.57
C TYR A 269 9.17 2.62 16.89
N ARG A 270 8.93 1.52 17.61
CA ARG A 270 8.93 0.15 17.07
C ARG A 270 7.55 -0.48 17.05
N CYS A 271 6.53 0.32 17.22
CA CYS A 271 5.14 -0.09 17.31
C CYS A 271 4.31 0.86 16.45
N ASP A 272 3.23 0.36 15.90
CA ASP A 272 2.19 1.24 15.38
C ASP A 272 1.43 1.91 16.53
N PRO A 273 0.71 3.00 16.28
CA PRO A 273 0.09 3.79 17.32
C PRO A 273 -1.09 3.08 17.98
N PRO A 274 -1.24 3.17 19.31
CA PRO A 274 -2.52 2.92 19.93
C PRO A 274 -3.55 4.00 19.54
N GLU A 275 -4.83 3.68 19.61
CA GLU A 275 -5.95 4.60 19.31
C GLU A 275 -5.81 5.97 20.02
N ILE A 276 -5.28 5.97 21.25
CA ILE A 276 -5.08 7.21 22.01
C ILE A 276 -4.09 8.18 21.34
N LEU A 277 -3.05 7.68 20.65
CA LEU A 277 -2.11 8.53 19.91
C LEU A 277 -2.75 9.10 18.63
N ILE A 278 -3.53 8.28 17.93
CA ILE A 278 -4.32 8.73 16.77
C ILE A 278 -5.28 9.85 17.20
N ASN A 279 -6.03 9.64 18.30
CA ASN A 279 -6.94 10.65 18.83
C ASN A 279 -6.20 11.92 19.28
N SER A 280 -5.00 11.81 19.88
CA SER A 280 -4.17 12.96 20.23
C SER A 280 -3.74 13.77 18.99
N SER A 281 -3.43 13.10 17.88
CA SER A 281 -3.11 13.78 16.60
C SER A 281 -4.31 14.59 16.08
N LEU A 282 -5.50 13.99 16.09
CA LEU A 282 -6.75 14.64 15.66
C LEU A 282 -7.15 15.79 16.60
N ASP A 283 -7.00 15.62 17.92
CA ASP A 283 -7.25 16.68 18.90
C ASP A 283 -6.31 17.86 18.67
N SER A 284 -5.02 17.60 18.40
CA SER A 284 -4.05 18.66 18.11
C SER A 284 -4.41 19.50 16.88
N ILE A 285 -4.96 18.88 15.83
CA ILE A 285 -5.47 19.57 14.64
C ILE A 285 -6.61 20.52 15.03
N VAL A 286 -7.58 20.01 15.80
CA VAL A 286 -8.75 20.78 16.24
C VAL A 286 -8.34 21.93 17.16
N GLU A 287 -7.42 21.71 18.10
CA GLU A 287 -6.92 22.72 19.02
C GLU A 287 -6.16 23.83 18.28
N TYR A 288 -5.25 23.44 17.38
CA TYR A 288 -4.50 24.40 16.55
C TYR A 288 -5.45 25.24 15.68
N SER A 289 -6.43 24.59 15.07
CA SER A 289 -7.46 25.24 14.26
C SER A 289 -8.22 26.32 15.05
N LYS A 290 -8.64 26.00 16.27
CA LYS A 290 -9.31 26.94 17.19
C LYS A 290 -8.38 28.06 17.64
N GLU A 291 -7.15 27.73 18.06
CA GLU A 291 -6.18 28.74 18.52
C GLU A 291 -5.84 29.76 17.45
N LYS A 292 -5.65 29.32 16.22
CA LYS A 292 -5.25 30.19 15.09
C LYS A 292 -6.44 30.76 14.33
N SER A 293 -7.68 30.42 14.70
CA SER A 293 -8.89 30.72 13.91
C SER A 293 -8.73 30.26 12.45
N LEU A 294 -8.16 29.07 12.27
CA LEU A 294 -7.88 28.46 10.99
C LEU A 294 -9.08 27.58 10.61
N GLU A 295 -9.61 27.76 9.42
CA GLU A 295 -10.68 26.90 8.89
C GLU A 295 -10.13 26.04 7.76
N PHE A 296 -10.48 24.74 7.77
CA PHE A 296 -10.24 23.83 6.67
C PHE A 296 -11.51 23.70 5.82
N GLU A 297 -11.35 23.72 4.50
CA GLU A 297 -12.47 23.50 3.57
C GLU A 297 -12.80 22.01 3.43
N PHE A 298 -11.78 21.18 3.41
CA PHE A 298 -11.86 19.71 3.41
C PHE A 298 -10.53 19.11 3.90
N ALA A 299 -10.57 17.80 4.15
CA ALA A 299 -9.36 17.00 4.38
C ALA A 299 -9.18 15.98 3.25
N ILE A 300 -7.94 15.60 2.98
CA ILE A 300 -7.59 14.38 2.24
C ILE A 300 -6.93 13.40 3.21
N PHE A 301 -7.34 12.13 3.12
CA PHE A 301 -6.75 11.03 3.86
C PHE A 301 -6.20 10.00 2.88
N THR A 302 -4.87 9.86 2.85
CA THR A 302 -4.20 9.08 1.81
C THR A 302 -3.96 7.61 2.17
N GLY A 303 -4.78 7.05 3.08
CA GLY A 303 -4.89 5.61 3.32
C GLY A 303 -4.01 5.06 4.43
N ASP A 304 -3.99 3.74 4.54
CA ASP A 304 -3.32 2.92 5.54
C ASP A 304 -3.83 3.15 6.97
N LEU A 305 -4.95 2.48 7.29
CA LEU A 305 -5.61 2.49 8.58
C LEU A 305 -5.16 1.32 9.48
N VAL A 306 -4.84 0.17 8.85
CA VAL A 306 -4.52 -1.11 9.52
C VAL A 306 -3.02 -1.20 9.77
N ASP A 307 -2.64 -1.84 10.87
CA ASP A 307 -1.26 -1.94 11.35
C ASP A 307 -0.29 -2.67 10.40
N ASN A 308 1.01 -2.56 10.72
CA ASN A 308 2.12 -3.19 10.00
C ASN A 308 2.55 -4.54 10.61
N ASP A 309 1.71 -5.21 11.41
CA ASP A 309 2.12 -6.46 12.05
C ASP A 309 2.38 -7.58 11.03
N GLU A 310 3.04 -8.64 11.45
CA GLU A 310 3.33 -9.79 10.60
C GLU A 310 2.01 -10.42 10.10
N LEU A 311 1.94 -10.76 8.82
CA LEU A 311 0.73 -11.27 8.16
C LEU A 311 0.05 -12.45 8.87
N LYS A 312 0.76 -13.19 9.71
CA LYS A 312 0.21 -14.26 10.55
C LYS A 312 -0.63 -13.77 11.74
N TYR A 313 -0.51 -12.50 12.11
CA TYR A 313 -1.22 -11.87 13.21
C TYR A 313 -2.32 -10.91 12.74
N THR A 314 -2.20 -10.39 11.53
CA THR A 314 -3.26 -9.60 10.88
C THR A 314 -4.35 -10.52 10.38
N ASN A 315 -5.59 -10.31 10.81
CA ASN A 315 -6.75 -11.11 10.42
C ASN A 315 -7.87 -10.24 9.86
N TYR A 316 -8.85 -10.87 9.21
CA TYR A 316 -9.96 -10.18 8.56
C TYR A 316 -10.75 -9.27 9.54
N GLU A 317 -11.07 -9.78 10.73
CA GLU A 317 -11.84 -9.05 11.72
C GLU A 317 -11.09 -7.80 12.23
N MET A 318 -9.78 -7.92 12.48
CA MET A 318 -8.94 -6.78 12.87
C MET A 318 -8.85 -5.74 11.75
N THR A 319 -8.78 -6.16 10.49
CA THR A 319 -8.77 -5.24 9.34
C THR A 319 -10.06 -4.42 9.33
N VAL A 320 -11.23 -5.07 9.36
CA VAL A 320 -12.53 -4.39 9.40
C VAL A 320 -12.65 -3.45 10.60
N GLN A 321 -12.29 -3.94 11.80
CA GLN A 321 -12.39 -3.13 13.03
C GLN A 321 -11.46 -1.91 13.01
N SER A 322 -10.24 -2.05 12.47
CA SER A 322 -9.31 -0.91 12.35
C SER A 322 -9.87 0.17 11.42
N GLU A 323 -10.44 -0.23 10.28
CA GLU A 323 -11.08 0.68 9.32
C GLU A 323 -12.26 1.42 9.97
N GLU A 324 -13.16 0.70 10.65
CA GLU A 324 -14.31 1.30 11.33
C GLU A 324 -13.90 2.25 12.47
N VAL A 325 -12.92 1.87 13.28
CA VAL A 325 -12.46 2.66 14.43
C VAL A 325 -11.80 3.95 13.96
N VAL A 326 -10.86 3.87 13.02
CA VAL A 326 -10.13 5.07 12.55
C VAL A 326 -11.07 6.06 11.86
N TYR A 327 -11.96 5.60 10.98
CA TYR A 327 -12.92 6.51 10.33
C TYR A 327 -13.93 7.09 11.32
N ARG A 328 -14.39 6.31 12.31
CA ARG A 328 -15.23 6.80 13.40
C ARG A 328 -14.53 7.94 14.16
N ASP A 329 -13.26 7.78 14.50
CA ASP A 329 -12.50 8.75 15.26
C ASP A 329 -12.24 10.02 14.45
N ILE A 330 -11.88 9.89 13.18
CA ILE A 330 -11.77 11.02 12.25
C ILE A 330 -13.10 11.77 12.19
N LYS A 331 -14.22 11.06 12.01
CA LYS A 331 -15.56 11.68 11.97
C LYS A 331 -15.92 12.37 13.26
N ALA A 332 -15.66 11.73 14.39
CA ALA A 332 -15.97 12.29 15.71
C ALA A 332 -15.17 13.57 16.03
N LYS A 333 -13.92 13.65 15.59
CA LYS A 333 -13.03 14.79 15.86
C LYS A 333 -13.16 15.91 14.84
N LEU A 334 -13.26 15.58 13.55
CA LEU A 334 -13.34 16.58 12.47
C LEU A 334 -14.78 16.98 12.11
N ASP A 335 -15.79 16.35 12.72
CA ASP A 335 -17.22 16.66 12.67
C ASP A 335 -17.75 16.81 11.22
N ARG A 336 -17.95 18.06 10.80
CA ARG A 336 -18.57 18.38 9.49
C ARG A 336 -17.57 18.55 8.35
N LEU A 337 -16.29 18.47 8.65
CA LEU A 337 -15.25 18.57 7.63
C LEU A 337 -15.39 17.41 6.64
N PRO A 338 -15.58 17.63 5.33
CA PRO A 338 -15.50 16.55 4.35
C PRO A 338 -14.10 15.95 4.34
N VAL A 339 -13.99 14.62 4.34
CA VAL A 339 -12.73 13.90 4.25
C VAL A 339 -12.75 13.02 3.00
N TYR A 340 -11.86 13.29 2.05
CA TYR A 340 -11.76 12.49 0.83
C TYR A 340 -10.65 11.48 0.99
N CYS A 341 -11.02 10.20 0.97
CA CYS A 341 -10.15 9.10 1.35
C CYS A 341 -9.66 8.31 0.14
N VAL A 342 -8.55 7.62 0.32
CA VAL A 342 -8.08 6.54 -0.55
C VAL A 342 -7.86 5.27 0.27
N MET A 343 -7.88 4.12 -0.39
CA MET A 343 -7.52 2.84 0.22
C MET A 343 -6.00 2.65 0.15
N GLY A 344 -5.36 2.38 1.29
CA GLY A 344 -3.96 1.99 1.37
C GLY A 344 -3.74 0.50 1.14
N ASN A 345 -2.50 0.06 1.19
CA ASN A 345 -2.17 -1.35 0.97
C ASN A 345 -2.38 -2.21 2.23
N HIS A 346 -2.40 -1.61 3.42
CA HIS A 346 -2.77 -2.29 4.66
C HIS A 346 -4.29 -2.41 4.83
N ASP A 347 -5.06 -1.63 4.10
CA ASP A 347 -6.53 -1.62 4.17
C ASP A 347 -7.18 -2.75 3.36
N THR A 348 -6.39 -3.65 2.78
CA THR A 348 -6.88 -4.84 2.05
C THR A 348 -6.64 -6.12 2.85
N PHE A 349 -7.53 -7.09 2.69
CA PHE A 349 -7.32 -8.41 3.25
C PHE A 349 -7.53 -9.52 2.19
N PRO A 350 -6.52 -10.37 1.93
CA PRO A 350 -5.14 -10.28 2.45
C PRO A 350 -4.40 -9.01 2.02
N TYR A 351 -3.34 -8.67 2.77
CA TYR A 351 -2.52 -7.49 2.60
C TYR A 351 -2.08 -7.24 1.14
N GLY A 352 -2.40 -6.07 0.62
CA GLY A 352 -1.97 -5.60 -0.70
C GLY A 352 -2.64 -6.27 -1.89
N GLU A 353 -3.63 -7.14 -1.68
CA GLU A 353 -4.20 -7.97 -2.73
C GLU A 353 -5.53 -7.41 -3.27
N LEU A 354 -5.63 -7.32 -4.59
CA LEU A 354 -6.84 -7.00 -5.35
C LEU A 354 -6.79 -7.69 -6.71
N ALA A 355 -7.93 -8.24 -7.16
CA ALA A 355 -8.03 -8.95 -8.43
C ALA A 355 -8.86 -8.19 -9.46
N GLN A 356 -8.57 -8.39 -10.75
CA GLN A 356 -9.34 -7.86 -11.87
C GLN A 356 -10.76 -8.46 -11.92
N GLU A 357 -11.75 -7.66 -12.30
CA GLU A 357 -13.17 -8.07 -12.31
C GLU A 357 -13.51 -9.19 -13.28
N ASN A 358 -12.80 -9.29 -14.39
CA ASN A 358 -13.16 -10.13 -15.53
C ASN A 358 -12.90 -11.65 -15.34
N HIS A 359 -12.33 -12.10 -14.20
CA HIS A 359 -12.06 -13.52 -13.93
C HIS A 359 -12.75 -14.09 -12.68
N GLY A 360 -13.62 -13.31 -12.03
CA GLY A 360 -14.39 -13.77 -10.87
C GLY A 360 -13.64 -13.79 -9.54
N PHE A 361 -12.32 -13.55 -9.52
CA PHE A 361 -11.55 -13.47 -8.28
C PHE A 361 -11.80 -12.15 -7.52
N SER A 362 -12.23 -11.11 -8.20
CA SER A 362 -12.60 -9.81 -7.59
C SER A 362 -13.67 -9.93 -6.50
N ASN A 363 -14.56 -10.91 -6.61
CA ASN A 363 -15.60 -11.15 -5.61
C ASN A 363 -15.06 -11.41 -4.20
N TYR A 364 -13.82 -11.92 -4.08
CA TYR A 364 -13.17 -12.10 -2.77
C TYR A 364 -12.80 -10.78 -2.09
N PHE A 365 -12.71 -9.69 -2.85
CA PHE A 365 -12.27 -8.37 -2.39
C PHE A 365 -13.37 -7.32 -2.41
N SER A 366 -14.56 -7.62 -2.94
CA SER A 366 -15.67 -6.65 -3.08
C SER A 366 -16.16 -6.11 -1.73
N TRP A 367 -16.06 -6.91 -0.65
CA TRP A 367 -16.44 -6.53 0.70
C TRP A 367 -15.77 -5.22 1.15
N ASN A 368 -14.51 -5.05 0.76
CA ASN A 368 -13.69 -3.92 1.19
C ASN A 368 -14.14 -2.61 0.50
N ALA A 369 -14.41 -2.66 -0.80
CA ALA A 369 -14.98 -1.52 -1.52
C ALA A 369 -16.41 -1.17 -1.03
N GLU A 370 -17.21 -2.17 -0.68
CA GLU A 370 -18.53 -1.96 -0.09
C GLU A 370 -18.43 -1.29 1.28
N LEU A 371 -17.60 -1.83 2.21
CA LEU A 371 -17.42 -1.28 3.54
C LEU A 371 -16.91 0.17 3.50
N MET A 372 -15.86 0.44 2.71
CA MET A 372 -15.31 1.79 2.57
C MET A 372 -16.35 2.76 2.03
N ALA A 373 -17.06 2.38 0.98
CA ALA A 373 -18.08 3.22 0.36
C ALA A 373 -19.26 3.48 1.32
N ASP A 374 -19.69 2.48 2.09
CA ASP A 374 -20.74 2.62 3.10
C ASP A 374 -20.31 3.61 4.19
N LEU A 375 -19.12 3.45 4.76
CA LEU A 375 -18.60 4.35 5.80
C LEU A 375 -18.47 5.79 5.30
N TRP A 376 -17.94 6.01 4.10
CA TRP A 376 -17.77 7.35 3.53
C TRP A 376 -19.12 8.02 3.21
N GLU A 377 -20.13 7.25 2.80
CA GLU A 377 -21.50 7.77 2.57
C GLU A 377 -22.20 8.06 3.91
N ASP A 378 -22.14 7.18 4.88
CA ASP A 378 -22.74 7.34 6.21
C ASP A 378 -22.16 8.55 6.96
N TYR A 379 -20.87 8.81 6.82
CA TYR A 379 -20.22 9.98 7.37
C TYR A 379 -20.44 11.26 6.54
N GLN A 380 -21.17 11.18 5.43
CA GLN A 380 -21.48 12.29 4.53
C GLN A 380 -20.21 12.92 3.90
N TRP A 381 -19.17 12.13 3.72
CA TRP A 381 -17.97 12.53 3.00
C TRP A 381 -18.14 12.36 1.48
N LEU A 382 -18.88 11.33 1.07
CA LEU A 382 -19.31 11.13 -0.31
C LEU A 382 -20.83 11.23 -0.43
N ASP A 383 -21.29 11.68 -1.58
CA ASP A 383 -22.69 11.52 -1.98
C ASP A 383 -22.93 10.10 -2.52
N THR A 384 -24.19 9.72 -2.67
CA THR A 384 -24.60 8.40 -3.16
C THR A 384 -24.00 8.09 -4.54
N LYS A 385 -23.79 9.10 -5.39
CA LYS A 385 -23.20 8.90 -6.72
C LYS A 385 -21.72 8.52 -6.61
N ALA A 386 -20.94 9.27 -5.85
CA ALA A 386 -19.52 9.01 -5.63
C ALA A 386 -19.30 7.67 -4.90
N SER A 387 -20.16 7.35 -3.92
CA SER A 387 -20.17 6.06 -3.21
C SER A 387 -20.43 4.88 -4.16
N GLN A 388 -21.40 4.99 -5.07
CA GLN A 388 -21.63 3.96 -6.09
C GLN A 388 -20.45 3.81 -7.06
N TYR A 389 -19.73 4.89 -7.36
CA TYR A 389 -18.49 4.83 -8.14
C TYR A 389 -17.39 4.09 -7.39
N ALA A 390 -17.21 4.39 -6.10
CA ALA A 390 -16.22 3.73 -5.25
C ALA A 390 -16.40 2.20 -5.25
N ARG A 391 -17.65 1.71 -5.14
CA ARG A 391 -17.94 0.26 -5.21
C ARG A 391 -17.53 -0.37 -6.54
N LYS A 392 -17.65 0.37 -7.65
CA LYS A 392 -17.33 -0.11 -9.01
C LYS A 392 -15.85 -0.03 -9.37
N HIS A 393 -15.12 0.93 -8.82
CA HIS A 393 -13.76 1.26 -9.24
C HIS A 393 -12.74 0.98 -8.13
N TYR A 394 -12.91 -0.13 -7.40
CA TYR A 394 -11.98 -0.55 -6.35
C TYR A 394 -11.73 0.56 -5.30
N THR A 395 -12.79 1.22 -4.82
CA THR A 395 -12.77 2.42 -3.98
C THR A 395 -12.39 3.73 -4.69
N GLY A 396 -12.05 3.70 -5.98
CA GLY A 396 -11.83 4.91 -6.76
C GLY A 396 -13.13 5.67 -6.99
N PHE A 397 -13.08 7.00 -6.85
CA PHE A 397 -14.25 7.89 -7.08
C PHE A 397 -13.81 9.25 -7.61
N SER A 398 -14.78 10.01 -8.10
CA SER A 398 -14.61 11.44 -8.35
C SER A 398 -15.72 12.23 -7.66
N ILE A 399 -15.37 13.39 -7.12
CA ILE A 399 -16.33 14.31 -6.48
C ILE A 399 -15.92 15.75 -6.75
N GLU A 400 -16.90 16.63 -6.90
CA GLU A 400 -16.67 18.07 -7.00
C GLU A 400 -16.86 18.71 -5.63
N THR A 401 -15.84 19.45 -5.17
CA THR A 401 -15.93 20.23 -3.92
C THR A 401 -16.83 21.45 -4.09
N LYS A 402 -17.25 22.04 -2.98
CA LYS A 402 -18.07 23.28 -3.00
C LYS A 402 -17.40 24.45 -3.73
N LEU A 403 -16.07 24.45 -3.81
CA LEU A 403 -15.30 25.46 -4.52
C LEU A 403 -15.11 25.19 -6.02
N GLY A 404 -15.60 24.05 -6.53
CA GLY A 404 -15.48 23.66 -7.94
C GLY A 404 -14.20 22.88 -8.29
N LEU A 405 -13.36 22.54 -7.32
CA LEU A 405 -12.27 21.60 -7.51
C LEU A 405 -12.82 20.18 -7.64
N LYS A 406 -12.36 19.41 -8.63
CA LYS A 406 -12.64 17.97 -8.69
C LYS A 406 -11.55 17.20 -7.97
N ILE A 407 -11.94 16.32 -7.05
CA ILE A 407 -11.05 15.31 -6.43
C ILE A 407 -11.26 13.98 -7.15
N ILE A 408 -10.19 13.35 -7.59
CA ILE A 408 -10.20 11.99 -8.16
C ILE A 408 -9.36 11.11 -7.22
N SER A 409 -10.02 10.15 -6.59
CA SER A 409 -9.40 9.11 -5.76
C SER A 409 -9.12 7.87 -6.59
N LEU A 410 -7.91 7.31 -6.47
CA LEU A 410 -7.49 6.09 -7.17
C LEU A 410 -7.01 5.05 -6.17
N ASN A 411 -7.26 3.78 -6.46
CA ASN A 411 -6.69 2.67 -5.69
C ASN A 411 -5.38 2.19 -6.32
N SER A 412 -4.26 2.57 -5.73
CA SER A 412 -2.94 2.21 -6.23
C SER A 412 -2.51 0.75 -5.96
N ASN A 413 -3.27 -0.01 -5.15
CA ASN A 413 -3.01 -1.44 -4.95
C ASN A 413 -3.09 -2.25 -6.24
N VAL A 414 -3.87 -1.77 -7.22
CA VAL A 414 -3.98 -2.40 -8.55
C VAL A 414 -2.65 -2.41 -9.33
N TRP A 415 -1.71 -1.54 -8.98
CA TRP A 415 -0.38 -1.44 -9.59
C TRP A 415 0.77 -1.83 -8.66
N TYR A 416 0.42 -2.22 -7.43
CA TYR A 416 1.38 -2.48 -6.38
C TYR A 416 2.21 -3.73 -6.67
N ARG A 417 3.54 -3.62 -6.56
CA ARG A 417 4.45 -4.75 -6.79
C ARG A 417 4.29 -5.92 -5.81
N LYS A 418 3.53 -5.74 -4.71
CA LYS A 418 3.20 -6.84 -3.79
C LYS A 418 1.87 -7.51 -4.12
N ASN A 419 1.00 -6.90 -4.89
CA ASN A 419 -0.24 -7.52 -5.36
C ASN A 419 0.09 -8.65 -6.37
N HIS A 420 -0.33 -9.87 -6.10
CA HIS A 420 -0.09 -11.01 -7.00
C HIS A 420 -0.80 -10.82 -8.33
N TYR A 421 -2.03 -10.35 -8.33
CA TYR A 421 -2.82 -10.18 -9.56
C TYR A 421 -2.28 -9.09 -10.49
N ALA A 422 -1.46 -8.16 -9.99
CA ALA A 422 -0.80 -7.16 -10.81
C ALA A 422 0.26 -7.76 -11.78
N PHE A 423 0.68 -9.01 -11.56
CA PHE A 423 1.61 -9.73 -12.42
C PHE A 423 0.92 -10.53 -13.53
N TRP A 424 -0.40 -10.52 -13.61
CA TRP A 424 -1.11 -11.09 -14.73
C TRP A 424 -1.46 -10.03 -15.75
N ASN A 425 -1.18 -10.32 -17.04
CA ASN A 425 -1.30 -9.36 -18.13
C ASN A 425 -0.56 -8.02 -17.86
N ALA A 426 0.55 -8.09 -17.14
CA ALA A 426 1.32 -6.91 -16.70
C ALA A 426 1.91 -6.11 -17.87
N SER A 427 1.87 -6.67 -19.09
CA SER A 427 2.20 -5.99 -20.35
C SER A 427 1.02 -5.24 -20.99
N GLN A 428 -0.20 -5.36 -20.45
CA GLN A 428 -1.37 -4.62 -20.93
C GLN A 428 -1.50 -3.26 -20.23
N PRO A 429 -2.08 -2.26 -20.89
CA PRO A 429 -2.05 -0.88 -20.39
C PRO A 429 -2.89 -0.63 -19.15
N ASP A 430 -4.04 -1.29 -19.00
CA ASP A 430 -5.00 -1.00 -17.91
C ASP A 430 -5.88 -2.21 -17.60
N THR A 431 -5.33 -3.18 -16.88
CA THR A 431 -6.02 -4.43 -16.56
C THR A 431 -7.12 -4.27 -15.50
N PHE A 432 -7.14 -3.16 -14.77
CA PHE A 432 -8.12 -2.86 -13.73
C PHE A 432 -9.10 -1.72 -14.09
N GLY A 433 -8.94 -1.08 -15.25
CA GLY A 433 -9.80 0.03 -15.68
C GLY A 433 -9.58 1.36 -14.94
N GLN A 434 -8.53 1.46 -14.11
CA GLN A 434 -8.26 2.67 -13.32
C GLN A 434 -7.74 3.84 -14.16
N PHE A 435 -6.95 3.57 -15.19
CA PHE A 435 -6.48 4.61 -16.10
C PHE A 435 -7.60 5.09 -17.04
N GLU A 436 -8.47 4.19 -17.51
CA GLU A 436 -9.65 4.57 -18.28
C GLU A 436 -10.55 5.51 -17.45
N PHE A 437 -10.81 5.15 -16.19
CA PHE A 437 -11.55 6.00 -15.25
C PHE A 437 -10.89 7.37 -15.09
N LEU A 438 -9.59 7.41 -14.75
CA LEU A 438 -8.84 8.65 -14.57
C LEU A 438 -8.87 9.54 -15.82
N ILE A 439 -8.63 8.96 -17.00
CA ILE A 439 -8.58 9.69 -18.26
C ILE A 439 -9.96 10.29 -18.59
N ASN A 440 -11.03 9.53 -18.42
CA ASN A 440 -12.39 10.00 -18.67
C ASN A 440 -12.73 11.21 -17.79
N GLU A 441 -12.39 11.15 -16.50
CA GLU A 441 -12.60 12.26 -15.55
C GLU A 441 -11.75 13.49 -15.90
N LEU A 442 -10.48 13.28 -16.32
CA LEU A 442 -9.60 14.38 -16.72
C LEU A 442 -10.04 15.04 -18.04
N VAL A 443 -10.48 14.27 -19.02
CA VAL A 443 -11.01 14.78 -20.30
C VAL A 443 -12.28 15.60 -20.05
N GLU A 444 -13.19 15.09 -19.21
CA GLU A 444 -14.41 15.83 -18.83
C GLU A 444 -14.07 17.14 -18.11
N SER A 445 -13.13 17.11 -17.17
CA SER A 445 -12.69 18.29 -16.43
C SER A 445 -12.00 19.32 -17.32
N GLU A 446 -11.13 18.88 -18.23
CA GLU A 446 -10.46 19.76 -19.20
C GLU A 446 -11.47 20.47 -20.10
N ALA A 447 -12.55 19.78 -20.55
CA ALA A 447 -13.61 20.36 -21.38
C ALA A 447 -14.41 21.45 -20.65
N LYS A 448 -14.44 21.41 -19.32
CA LYS A 448 -15.12 22.39 -18.45
C LYS A 448 -14.17 23.45 -17.88
N ASP A 449 -12.89 23.45 -18.25
CA ASP A 449 -11.83 24.25 -17.62
C ASP A 449 -11.76 24.05 -16.08
N GLN A 450 -12.15 22.85 -15.61
CA GLN A 450 -12.15 22.47 -14.20
C GLN A 450 -10.79 21.96 -13.76
N ARG A 451 -10.32 22.37 -12.58
CA ARG A 451 -9.07 21.90 -11.99
C ARG A 451 -9.30 20.61 -11.21
N VAL A 452 -8.28 19.77 -11.18
CA VAL A 452 -8.33 18.43 -10.58
C VAL A 452 -7.20 18.22 -9.58
N TRP A 453 -7.52 17.62 -8.44
CA TRP A 453 -6.57 16.94 -7.56
C TRP A 453 -6.70 15.44 -7.73
N ILE A 454 -5.57 14.75 -7.85
CA ILE A 454 -5.48 13.30 -7.84
C ILE A 454 -4.95 12.88 -6.48
N ILE A 455 -5.70 12.03 -5.77
CA ILE A 455 -5.29 11.43 -4.51
C ILE A 455 -5.17 9.93 -4.68
N THR A 456 -4.09 9.35 -4.19
CA THR A 456 -3.85 7.91 -4.19
C THR A 456 -2.85 7.57 -3.08
N HIS A 457 -2.69 6.29 -2.72
CA HIS A 457 -1.84 5.92 -1.61
C HIS A 457 -0.37 5.72 -2.02
N ILE A 458 -0.08 4.78 -2.91
CA ILE A 458 1.28 4.37 -3.27
C ILE A 458 1.85 5.29 -4.35
N PRO A 459 3.01 5.95 -4.12
CA PRO A 459 3.69 6.74 -5.14
C PRO A 459 4.18 5.87 -6.30
N PHE A 460 4.03 6.36 -7.54
CA PHE A 460 4.34 5.58 -8.74
C PHE A 460 5.82 5.28 -8.92
N ALA A 461 6.72 6.17 -8.50
CA ALA A 461 8.16 5.95 -8.64
C ALA A 461 8.73 4.90 -7.68
N THR A 462 8.03 4.57 -6.60
CA THR A 462 8.55 3.77 -5.50
C THR A 462 8.16 2.30 -5.63
N ASP A 463 6.86 2.01 -5.56
CA ASP A 463 6.35 0.65 -5.35
C ASP A 463 5.31 0.19 -6.39
N ALA A 464 5.00 1.01 -7.38
CA ALA A 464 4.21 0.60 -8.53
C ALA A 464 5.05 -0.13 -9.59
N LEU A 465 4.41 -1.03 -10.34
CA LEU A 465 5.05 -1.74 -11.45
C LEU A 465 5.45 -0.77 -12.59
N PRO A 466 6.43 -1.14 -13.44
CA PRO A 466 7.04 -0.22 -14.41
C PRO A 466 6.09 0.31 -15.48
N LEU A 467 5.21 -0.53 -16.03
CA LEU A 467 4.29 -0.10 -17.08
C LEU A 467 3.24 0.88 -16.54
N PRO A 468 2.52 0.61 -15.44
CA PRO A 468 1.65 1.59 -14.82
C PRO A 468 2.34 2.91 -14.48
N SER A 469 3.57 2.87 -13.94
CA SER A 469 4.35 4.09 -13.64
C SER A 469 4.62 4.93 -14.89
N LYS A 470 4.99 4.28 -16.02
CA LYS A 470 5.18 4.95 -17.31
C LYS A 470 3.89 5.58 -17.83
N LEU A 471 2.78 4.83 -17.79
CA LEU A 471 1.49 5.28 -18.31
C LEU A 471 0.90 6.42 -17.46
N TYR A 472 1.05 6.35 -16.14
CA TYR A 472 0.66 7.46 -15.26
C TYR A 472 1.44 8.74 -15.58
N ALA A 473 2.76 8.63 -15.77
CA ALA A 473 3.57 9.78 -16.18
C ALA A 473 3.11 10.39 -17.51
N GLU A 474 2.67 9.57 -18.48
CA GLU A 474 2.10 10.01 -19.75
C GLU A 474 0.77 10.77 -19.56
N ILE A 475 -0.10 10.28 -18.64
CA ILE A 475 -1.34 10.97 -18.27
C ILE A 475 -1.02 12.34 -17.65
N VAL A 476 -0.08 12.37 -16.69
CA VAL A 476 0.32 13.63 -16.05
C VAL A 476 0.93 14.60 -17.06
N GLU A 477 1.76 14.14 -18.00
CA GLU A 477 2.31 14.98 -19.07
C GLU A 477 1.20 15.58 -19.95
N ARG A 478 0.19 14.77 -20.26
CA ARG A 478 -0.93 15.23 -21.11
C ARG A 478 -1.79 16.30 -20.43
N PHE A 479 -2.10 16.15 -19.15
CA PHE A 479 -3.08 16.99 -18.46
C PHE A 479 -2.46 18.06 -17.54
N SER A 480 -1.14 18.03 -17.28
CA SER A 480 -0.43 19.11 -16.57
C SER A 480 0.10 20.16 -17.55
N PRO A 481 0.25 21.43 -17.14
CA PRO A 481 -0.07 21.98 -15.82
C PRO A 481 -1.52 22.52 -15.72
N TYR A 482 -2.31 22.41 -16.78
CA TYR A 482 -3.60 23.10 -16.88
C TYR A 482 -4.71 22.42 -16.05
N THR A 483 -4.94 21.13 -16.26
CA THR A 483 -6.05 20.40 -15.63
C THR A 483 -5.64 19.87 -14.25
N ILE A 484 -4.50 19.20 -14.13
CA ILE A 484 -4.02 18.65 -12.85
C ILE A 484 -3.36 19.77 -12.03
N ALA A 485 -3.99 20.11 -10.89
CA ALA A 485 -3.53 21.14 -9.97
C ALA A 485 -2.68 20.58 -8.81
N GLY A 486 -2.92 19.33 -8.39
CA GLY A 486 -2.21 18.68 -7.31
C GLY A 486 -2.26 17.16 -7.41
N ILE A 487 -1.23 16.49 -6.88
CA ILE A 487 -1.13 15.04 -6.79
C ILE A 487 -0.63 14.71 -5.37
N PHE A 488 -1.32 13.81 -4.67
CA PHE A 488 -1.06 13.53 -3.26
C PHE A 488 -0.99 12.04 -2.98
N PHE A 489 -0.02 11.65 -2.12
CA PHE A 489 0.30 10.28 -1.75
C PHE A 489 0.52 10.12 -0.25
N GLY A 490 0.53 8.88 0.24
CA GLY A 490 1.01 8.42 1.54
C GLY A 490 2.11 7.37 1.41
N HIS A 491 1.99 6.24 2.12
CA HIS A 491 2.73 4.99 1.96
C HIS A 491 4.17 4.97 2.49
N THR A 492 4.94 6.02 2.29
CA THR A 492 6.36 6.00 2.67
C THR A 492 6.60 6.37 4.12
N HIS A 493 5.59 6.89 4.81
CA HIS A 493 5.63 7.44 6.17
C HIS A 493 6.56 8.65 6.35
N LEU A 494 7.16 9.14 5.27
CA LEU A 494 8.14 10.21 5.28
C LEU A 494 7.60 11.46 4.59
N ASP A 495 8.05 12.63 5.06
CA ASP A 495 7.81 13.87 4.34
C ASP A 495 8.67 13.92 3.07
N GLN A 496 8.06 13.62 1.96
CA GLN A 496 8.74 13.50 0.66
C GLN A 496 7.94 14.18 -0.45
N PHE A 497 8.58 14.31 -1.59
CA PHE A 497 7.95 14.76 -2.82
C PHE A 497 8.50 14.01 -4.04
N GLU A 498 7.66 13.86 -5.03
CA GLU A 498 8.01 13.24 -6.31
C GLU A 498 7.87 14.28 -7.43
N ILE A 499 8.95 14.56 -8.17
CA ILE A 499 8.89 15.49 -9.31
C ILE A 499 8.65 14.67 -10.59
N LEU A 500 7.57 15.00 -11.29
CA LEU A 500 7.23 14.39 -12.57
C LEU A 500 7.81 15.25 -13.70
N TYR A 501 8.54 14.59 -14.61
CA TYR A 501 9.20 15.21 -15.74
C TYR A 501 8.65 14.66 -17.07
N ALA A 502 8.59 15.51 -18.10
CA ALA A 502 8.37 15.07 -19.46
C ALA A 502 9.55 14.21 -19.95
N GLY A 503 9.25 13.16 -20.69
CA GLY A 503 10.25 12.23 -21.19
C GLY A 503 10.72 11.20 -20.15
N SER A 504 11.80 10.50 -20.42
CA SER A 504 12.29 9.39 -19.61
C SER A 504 13.80 9.43 -19.38
N GLY A 505 14.25 8.83 -18.27
CA GLY A 505 15.67 8.74 -17.91
C GLY A 505 16.21 9.98 -17.19
N SER A 506 17.49 9.92 -16.82
CA SER A 506 18.16 11.00 -16.06
C SER A 506 18.30 12.29 -16.87
N GLU A 507 18.47 12.18 -18.17
CA GLU A 507 18.64 13.32 -19.10
C GLU A 507 17.37 14.19 -19.19
N ALA A 508 16.20 13.60 -18.92
CA ALA A 508 14.93 14.32 -18.92
C ALA A 508 14.71 15.17 -17.66
N LYS A 509 15.47 14.95 -16.59
CA LYS A 509 15.28 15.63 -15.30
C LYS A 509 15.85 17.05 -15.28
N THR A 510 15.38 17.89 -16.19
CA THR A 510 15.73 19.31 -16.29
C THR A 510 14.56 20.21 -15.88
N ILE A 511 14.83 21.46 -15.56
CA ILE A 511 13.79 22.41 -15.11
C ILE A 511 12.74 22.69 -16.19
N GLU A 512 13.14 22.62 -17.48
CA GLU A 512 12.25 22.82 -18.62
C GLU A 512 11.26 21.67 -18.81
N ASN A 513 11.63 20.48 -18.34
CA ASN A 513 10.81 19.27 -18.47
C ASN A 513 9.94 19.02 -17.24
N VAL A 514 9.96 19.90 -16.23
CA VAL A 514 9.11 19.73 -15.05
C VAL A 514 7.65 19.88 -15.43
N LEU A 515 6.84 18.87 -15.09
CA LEU A 515 5.41 18.82 -15.33
C LEU A 515 4.59 19.16 -14.09
N ASN A 516 4.87 18.46 -13.00
CA ASN A 516 4.10 18.57 -11.75
C ASN A 516 4.93 18.05 -10.57
N VAL A 517 4.36 18.12 -9.39
CA VAL A 517 4.90 17.54 -8.16
C VAL A 517 3.83 16.70 -7.46
N GLY A 518 4.22 15.52 -7.01
CA GLY A 518 3.46 14.70 -6.10
C GLY A 518 3.92 14.98 -4.67
N TRP A 519 2.96 15.26 -3.78
CA TRP A 519 3.17 15.50 -2.36
C TRP A 519 2.97 14.19 -1.61
N ILE A 520 3.99 13.71 -0.93
CA ILE A 520 3.94 12.49 -0.13
C ILE A 520 3.86 12.91 1.34
N SER A 521 2.80 12.48 2.02
CA SER A 521 2.58 12.84 3.42
C SER A 521 3.42 11.98 4.35
N GLN A 522 3.89 12.60 5.42
CA GLN A 522 4.34 11.89 6.60
C GLN A 522 3.18 11.19 7.30
N ALA A 523 3.50 10.27 8.21
CA ALA A 523 2.57 9.38 8.90
C ALA A 523 2.23 9.85 10.32
N VAL A 524 1.10 9.39 10.85
CA VAL A 524 0.82 9.43 12.29
C VAL A 524 1.47 8.24 13.00
N THR A 525 1.69 7.11 12.31
CA THR A 525 2.42 6.00 12.90
C THR A 525 3.88 6.37 13.20
N PRO A 526 4.37 6.07 14.43
CA PRO A 526 5.78 6.21 14.77
C PRO A 526 6.65 5.04 14.29
N TRP A 527 6.04 3.97 13.77
CA TRP A 527 6.77 2.81 13.28
C TRP A 527 7.81 3.20 12.23
N VAL A 528 8.94 2.50 12.18
CA VAL A 528 10.17 2.82 11.45
C VAL A 528 10.92 4.07 11.95
N GLU A 529 10.78 4.35 13.25
CA GLU A 529 11.53 5.39 13.97
C GLU A 529 11.19 6.83 13.56
N ASN A 530 9.96 7.08 13.08
CA ASN A 530 9.46 8.41 12.74
C ASN A 530 8.73 9.08 13.90
N ASN A 531 8.75 10.40 13.95
CA ASN A 531 7.86 11.15 14.81
C ASN A 531 6.46 11.24 14.19
N PRO A 532 5.38 10.98 14.97
CA PRO A 532 4.01 11.18 14.51
C PRO A 532 3.79 12.60 13.99
N SER A 533 3.18 12.74 12.83
CA SER A 533 3.11 14.02 12.13
C SER A 533 1.82 14.18 11.34
N TRP A 534 1.44 15.44 11.06
CA TRP A 534 0.36 15.82 10.16
C TRP A 534 0.68 17.15 9.48
N ARG A 535 -0.04 17.49 8.39
CA ARG A 535 0.17 18.74 7.68
C ARG A 535 -1.12 19.36 7.16
N TYR A 536 -1.04 20.64 6.83
CA TYR A 536 -2.06 21.28 6.00
C TYR A 536 -1.41 22.14 4.91
N TYR A 537 -2.21 22.43 3.90
CA TYR A 537 -1.83 23.28 2.78
C TYR A 537 -2.64 24.56 2.77
N THR A 538 -2.00 25.66 2.41
CA THR A 538 -2.69 26.86 1.92
C THR A 538 -2.78 26.74 0.40
N VAL A 539 -3.97 26.90 -0.15
CA VAL A 539 -4.32 26.61 -1.54
C VAL A 539 -4.94 27.85 -2.18
N ASP A 540 -4.51 28.21 -3.39
CA ASP A 540 -5.09 29.32 -4.16
C ASP A 540 -6.51 28.95 -4.65
N LYS A 541 -7.52 29.81 -4.37
CA LYS A 541 -8.93 29.55 -4.70
C LYS A 541 -9.22 29.48 -6.19
N LYS A 542 -8.42 30.16 -7.02
CA LYS A 542 -8.67 30.21 -8.46
C LYS A 542 -8.03 29.04 -9.19
N THR A 543 -6.80 28.67 -8.80
CA THR A 543 -6.03 27.65 -9.50
C THR A 543 -5.98 26.32 -8.78
N PHE A 544 -6.41 26.27 -7.53
CA PHE A 544 -6.30 25.09 -6.65
C PHE A 544 -4.87 24.54 -6.51
N SER A 545 -3.89 25.40 -6.73
CA SER A 545 -2.47 25.08 -6.58
C SER A 545 -2.03 25.31 -5.14
N VAL A 546 -1.14 24.46 -4.63
CA VAL A 546 -0.59 24.59 -3.27
C VAL A 546 0.33 25.80 -3.20
N MET A 547 0.02 26.74 -2.31
CA MET A 547 0.78 27.95 -2.07
C MET A 547 1.83 27.76 -0.99
N ASP A 548 1.53 26.99 0.04
CA ASP A 548 2.45 26.60 1.11
C ASP A 548 2.00 25.28 1.78
N SER A 549 2.93 24.63 2.48
CA SER A 549 2.69 23.45 3.30
C SER A 549 3.22 23.69 4.71
N PHE A 550 2.43 23.41 5.72
CA PHE A 550 2.75 23.59 7.13
C PHE A 550 2.74 22.25 7.84
N ASN A 551 3.89 21.84 8.36
CA ASN A 551 4.07 20.54 8.99
C ASN A 551 4.06 20.65 10.51
N PHE A 552 3.52 19.63 11.15
CA PHE A 552 3.42 19.49 12.60
C PHE A 552 3.84 18.08 13.00
N TYR A 553 4.51 17.97 14.15
CA TYR A 553 4.97 16.71 14.69
C TYR A 553 4.89 16.68 16.22
N THR A 554 5.01 15.49 16.78
CA THR A 554 5.29 15.33 18.21
C THR A 554 6.53 14.48 18.40
N ASN A 555 7.43 14.92 19.28
CA ASN A 555 8.60 14.11 19.67
C ASN A 555 8.19 13.10 20.73
N LEU A 556 7.99 11.86 20.32
CA LEU A 556 7.49 10.81 21.20
C LEU A 556 8.45 10.50 22.38
N ASN A 557 9.76 10.77 22.24
CA ASN A 557 10.72 10.64 23.34
C ASN A 557 10.39 11.55 24.54
N GLU A 558 9.72 12.68 24.31
CA GLU A 558 9.31 13.58 25.40
C GLU A 558 8.25 12.93 26.30
N THR A 559 7.43 12.02 25.75
CA THR A 559 6.43 11.26 26.53
C THR A 559 7.09 10.22 27.44
N PHE A 560 8.23 9.63 27.01
CA PHE A 560 8.94 8.61 27.80
C PHE A 560 9.62 9.19 29.02
N SER A 561 10.23 10.38 28.88
CA SER A 561 10.96 11.07 29.96
C SER A 561 10.03 11.71 31.00
N ASN A 562 8.79 11.97 30.68
CA ASN A 562 7.82 12.71 31.49
C ASN A 562 6.75 11.82 32.13
N ASN A 563 7.05 10.56 32.46
CA ASN A 563 6.12 9.61 33.10
C ASN A 563 4.81 9.38 32.31
N GLY A 564 4.89 9.36 30.97
CA GLY A 564 3.75 9.11 30.10
C GLY A 564 2.79 10.29 29.98
N LEU A 565 3.27 11.51 30.11
CA LEU A 565 2.50 12.72 29.78
C LEU A 565 2.10 12.70 28.32
N GLU A 566 0.97 13.35 28.04
CA GLU A 566 0.41 13.48 26.69
C GLU A 566 1.41 14.08 25.71
N PRO A 567 1.42 13.63 24.43
CA PRO A 567 2.25 14.20 23.39
C PRO A 567 2.01 15.70 23.20
N VAL A 568 3.09 16.44 23.02
CA VAL A 568 3.02 17.89 22.71
C VAL A 568 3.26 18.07 21.23
N TRP A 569 2.22 18.44 20.51
CA TRP A 569 2.29 18.71 19.08
C TRP A 569 2.85 20.10 18.81
N LYS A 570 3.79 20.19 17.86
CA LYS A 570 4.56 21.40 17.57
C LYS A 570 4.54 21.68 16.07
N PHE A 571 4.51 22.97 15.73
CA PHE A 571 4.83 23.39 14.37
C PHE A 571 6.30 23.04 14.06
N GLU A 572 6.53 22.43 12.91
CA GLU A 572 7.86 22.03 12.47
C GLU A 572 8.44 23.05 11.49
N TYR A 573 7.81 23.20 10.32
CA TYR A 573 8.26 24.14 9.30
C TYR A 573 7.15 24.49 8.29
N SER A 574 7.38 25.60 7.58
CA SER A 574 6.70 25.94 6.33
C SER A 574 7.60 25.61 5.15
N ALA A 575 7.05 24.92 4.14
CA ALA A 575 7.82 24.50 2.97
C ALA A 575 8.39 25.72 2.19
N ARG A 576 7.68 26.84 2.20
CA ARG A 576 8.11 28.07 1.55
C ARG A 576 9.35 28.67 2.20
N GLU A 577 9.45 28.60 3.52
CA GLU A 577 10.54 29.23 4.29
C GLU A 577 11.73 28.28 4.46
N ALA A 578 11.49 26.98 4.64
CA ALA A 578 12.50 26.00 5.05
C ALA A 578 13.72 25.95 4.12
N TYR A 579 13.50 25.97 2.81
CA TYR A 579 14.59 25.73 1.85
C TYR A 579 15.25 27.01 1.31
N ASN A 580 14.81 28.21 1.76
CA ASN A 580 15.37 29.50 1.35
C ASN A 580 15.57 29.59 -0.19
N ILE A 581 14.51 29.29 -0.94
CA ILE A 581 14.45 29.44 -2.39
C ILE A 581 13.87 30.83 -2.70
N THR A 582 14.57 31.60 -3.53
CA THR A 582 14.00 32.86 -4.05
C THR A 582 12.81 32.52 -4.96
N TRP A 583 11.59 32.76 -4.45
CA TRP A 583 10.32 32.43 -5.09
C TRP A 583 9.28 33.51 -4.83
N PRO A 584 8.49 33.93 -5.83
CA PRO A 584 7.49 34.97 -5.60
C PRO A 584 6.44 34.54 -4.57
N GLU A 585 6.05 35.40 -3.65
CA GLU A 585 5.08 35.10 -2.60
C GLU A 585 3.70 34.68 -3.17
N THR A 586 3.31 35.25 -4.29
CA THR A 586 2.04 34.96 -4.98
C THR A 586 2.09 33.76 -5.92
N SER A 587 3.23 33.09 -6.02
CA SER A 587 3.41 31.91 -6.89
C SER A 587 3.27 30.61 -6.09
N PRO A 588 2.59 29.59 -6.63
CA PRO A 588 2.45 28.31 -5.96
C PRO A 588 3.77 27.54 -5.86
N LEU A 589 3.89 26.66 -4.87
CA LEU A 589 5.02 25.73 -4.70
C LEU A 589 4.86 24.55 -5.68
N ASN A 590 4.95 24.85 -6.97
CA ASN A 590 4.77 23.90 -8.06
C ASN A 590 6.02 23.02 -8.28
N GLY A 591 5.97 22.12 -9.27
CA GLY A 591 7.10 21.25 -9.60
C GLY A 591 8.42 21.98 -9.86
N THR A 592 8.37 23.19 -10.44
CA THR A 592 9.59 24.02 -10.69
C THR A 592 10.21 24.51 -9.37
N TYR A 593 9.40 24.88 -8.38
CA TYR A 593 9.90 25.21 -7.03
C TYR A 593 10.61 23.98 -6.43
N TRP A 594 9.95 22.85 -6.44
CA TRP A 594 10.49 21.62 -5.86
C TRP A 594 11.72 21.09 -6.61
N HIS A 595 11.80 21.30 -7.93
CA HIS A 595 13.04 21.03 -8.68
C HIS A 595 14.23 21.85 -8.14
N LYS A 596 14.02 23.15 -7.86
CA LYS A 596 15.06 23.99 -7.25
C LYS A 596 15.43 23.53 -5.83
N VAL A 597 14.45 23.09 -5.04
CA VAL A 597 14.71 22.49 -3.72
C VAL A 597 15.56 21.23 -3.88
N ALA A 598 15.19 20.32 -4.79
CA ALA A 598 15.94 19.08 -5.05
C ALA A 598 17.39 19.35 -5.45
N GLU A 599 17.64 20.31 -6.34
CA GLU A 599 19.00 20.70 -6.72
C GLU A 599 19.78 21.32 -5.53
N LYS A 600 19.12 22.06 -4.67
CA LYS A 600 19.74 22.64 -3.47
C LYS A 600 20.10 21.55 -2.44
N VAL A 601 19.19 20.62 -2.19
CA VAL A 601 19.41 19.43 -1.32
C VAL A 601 20.55 18.56 -1.86
N LYS A 602 20.62 18.36 -3.18
CA LYS A 602 21.67 17.59 -3.84
C LYS A 602 23.06 18.23 -3.70
N THR A 603 23.14 19.55 -3.77
CA THR A 603 24.42 20.30 -3.85
C THR A 603 24.90 20.84 -2.50
N SER A 604 24.03 21.01 -1.50
CA SER A 604 24.37 21.56 -0.18
C SER A 604 24.20 20.50 0.92
N VAL A 605 25.25 20.35 1.74
CA VAL A 605 25.21 19.44 2.92
C VAL A 605 24.19 19.94 3.95
N GLU A 606 24.13 21.26 4.18
CA GLU A 606 23.20 21.90 5.11
C GLU A 606 21.74 21.57 4.76
N TYR A 607 21.33 21.79 3.51
CA TYR A 607 19.95 21.52 3.07
C TYR A 607 19.64 20.03 2.95
N ARG A 608 20.64 19.18 2.73
CA ARG A 608 20.48 17.73 2.81
C ARG A 608 20.19 17.28 4.23
N GLN A 609 20.92 17.80 5.22
CA GLN A 609 20.68 17.52 6.63
C GLN A 609 19.31 18.05 7.06
N LEU A 610 18.94 19.26 6.63
CA LEU A 610 17.62 19.82 6.88
C LEU A 610 16.50 18.93 6.37
N TYR A 611 16.59 18.48 5.11
CA TYR A 611 15.63 17.57 4.48
C TYR A 611 15.57 16.19 5.16
N GLN A 612 16.67 15.74 5.74
CA GLN A 612 16.70 14.46 6.48
C GLN A 612 16.14 14.58 7.90
N ASN A 613 16.04 15.79 8.45
CA ASN A 613 15.52 16.04 9.79
C ASN A 613 13.99 16.24 9.79
N TYR A 614 13.45 16.66 8.66
CA TYR A 614 12.01 16.74 8.41
C TYR A 614 11.48 15.39 7.90
#